data_8a57af9cd353f66b52fb8da4618ca8e6
#
_entry.id   8a57af9cd353f66b52fb8da4618ca8e6
#
_cell.length_a   1.000
_cell.length_b   1.000
_cell.length_c   1.000
_cell.angle_alpha   90.00
_cell.angle_beta   90.00
_cell.angle_gamma   90.00
#
_symmetry.space_group_name_H-M   'P 1'
#
loop_
_entity.id
_entity.type
_entity.pdbx_description
1 polymer ?
#
loop_
_entity_poly.entity_id
_entity_poly.type
_entity_poly.pdbx_seq_one_letter_code
_entity_poly.pdbx_strand_id
1 'polypeptide(L)'
;MSIRAEMMLLTEAAKSVTDLPDDVVVRAEQYAGGIRVRFVGKDAPDKPHRGVPKGMIYAEHEQDCNNSYMVIESEATSGWGPLLYDIAMEYVWPKGITSDRESVSPDAKALWNYYLTRRKDVKKKRITNRSCIYDLGEFSEFTYHKKPRTIRAHPDRIVT
;
A
#
# COMPACT_ATOMS: atom_id res chain seq x y z
N MET A 1 -8.71 20.84 8.19
CA MET A 1 -8.68 20.74 6.71
C MET A 1 -9.84 19.91 6.22
N SER A 2 -10.40 20.26 5.06
CA SER A 2 -11.41 19.41 4.45
C SER A 2 -10.79 18.13 3.89
N ILE A 3 -11.56 17.06 3.80
CA ILE A 3 -11.13 15.78 3.20
C ILE A 3 -10.58 16.02 1.78
N ARG A 4 -11.19 16.93 1.04
CA ARG A 4 -10.75 17.28 -0.33
C ARG A 4 -9.33 17.88 -0.34
N ALA A 5 -9.01 18.76 0.61
CA ALA A 5 -7.67 19.34 0.71
C ALA A 5 -6.62 18.29 1.10
N GLU A 6 -6.96 17.38 2.01
CA GLU A 6 -6.08 16.27 2.41
C GLU A 6 -5.79 15.35 1.23
N MET A 7 -6.80 15.01 0.42
CA MET A 7 -6.63 14.18 -0.77
C MET A 7 -5.78 14.87 -1.83
N MET A 8 -5.92 16.18 -2.00
CA MET A 8 -5.08 16.96 -2.91
C MET A 8 -3.62 16.95 -2.44
N LEU A 9 -3.39 17.13 -1.14
CA LEU A 9 -2.05 17.08 -0.55
C LEU A 9 -1.41 15.70 -0.75
N LEU A 10 -2.16 14.62 -0.54
CA LEU A 10 -1.69 13.25 -0.79
C LEU A 10 -1.25 13.08 -2.25
N THR A 11 -2.05 13.58 -3.21
CA THR A 11 -1.75 13.47 -4.64
C THR A 11 -0.52 14.31 -5.02
N GLU A 12 -0.45 15.55 -4.54
CA GLU A 12 0.65 16.47 -4.83
C GLU A 12 1.94 16.06 -4.12
N ALA A 13 1.83 15.51 -2.92
CA ALA A 13 2.97 15.11 -2.10
C ALA A 13 3.42 13.66 -2.35
N ALA A 14 2.71 12.91 -3.20
CA ALA A 14 3.05 11.51 -3.45
C ALA A 14 4.44 11.38 -4.06
N LYS A 15 5.27 10.56 -3.42
CA LYS A 15 6.62 10.28 -3.84
C LYS A 15 6.65 9.08 -4.78
N SER A 16 7.65 9.06 -5.67
CA SER A 16 7.92 7.92 -6.53
C SER A 16 9.18 7.19 -6.08
N VAL A 17 9.42 6.01 -6.65
CA VAL A 17 10.62 5.24 -6.32
C VAL A 17 11.91 6.00 -6.64
N THR A 18 11.88 6.89 -7.65
CA THR A 18 13.05 7.71 -8.03
C THR A 18 13.34 8.84 -7.03
N ASP A 19 12.41 9.14 -6.13
CA ASP A 19 12.64 10.11 -5.06
C ASP A 19 13.39 9.52 -3.86
N LEU A 20 13.52 8.18 -3.80
CA LEU A 20 14.29 7.54 -2.73
C LEU A 20 15.79 7.85 -2.88
N PRO A 21 16.52 7.99 -1.75
CA PRO A 21 17.97 8.04 -1.80
C PRO A 21 18.57 6.86 -2.59
N ASP A 22 19.70 7.07 -3.26
CA ASP A 22 20.30 6.05 -4.14
C ASP A 22 20.65 4.74 -3.43
N ASP A 23 20.91 4.79 -2.13
CA ASP A 23 21.26 3.65 -1.32
C ASP A 23 20.05 3.00 -0.60
N VAL A 24 18.84 3.42 -0.94
CA VAL A 24 17.58 2.89 -0.38
C VAL A 24 16.81 2.15 -1.45
N VAL A 25 16.26 1.00 -1.08
CA VAL A 25 15.39 0.19 -1.93
C VAL A 25 14.07 -0.09 -1.23
N VAL A 26 13.08 -0.46 -2.02
CA VAL A 26 11.82 -0.99 -1.51
C VAL A 26 11.93 -2.51 -1.49
N ARG A 27 11.71 -3.11 -0.33
CA ARG A 27 11.72 -4.56 -0.20
C ARG A 27 10.31 -5.08 0.01
N ALA A 28 9.86 -5.96 -0.88
CA ALA A 28 8.60 -6.66 -0.76
C ALA A 28 8.88 -8.14 -0.54
N GLU A 29 8.28 -8.73 0.50
CA GLU A 29 8.58 -10.09 0.89
C GLU A 29 7.39 -10.78 1.51
N GLN A 30 7.38 -12.11 1.47
CA GLN A 30 6.45 -12.92 2.25
C GLN A 30 6.85 -12.83 3.73
N TYR A 31 5.87 -12.66 4.61
CA TYR A 31 6.13 -12.48 6.03
C TYR A 31 4.96 -12.97 6.87
N ALA A 32 5.20 -14.02 7.68
CA ALA A 32 4.26 -14.51 8.71
C ALA A 32 2.80 -14.68 8.23
N GLY A 33 2.59 -15.31 7.08
CA GLY A 33 1.25 -15.57 6.53
C GLY A 33 0.67 -14.40 5.73
N GLY A 34 1.48 -13.41 5.45
CA GLY A 34 1.10 -12.26 4.67
C GLY A 34 2.27 -11.72 3.88
N ILE A 35 2.22 -10.41 3.60
CA ILE A 35 3.29 -9.71 2.93
C ILE A 35 3.73 -8.51 3.75
N ARG A 36 4.99 -8.13 3.57
CA ARG A 36 5.53 -6.90 4.13
C ARG A 36 6.27 -6.14 3.03
N VAL A 37 6.00 -4.84 2.92
CA VAL A 37 6.71 -3.93 2.03
C VAL A 37 7.29 -2.82 2.87
N ARG A 38 8.58 -2.55 2.72
CA ARG A 38 9.27 -1.54 3.53
C ARG A 38 10.42 -0.90 2.78
N PHE A 39 10.84 0.27 3.23
CA PHE A 39 12.05 0.93 2.77
C PHE A 39 13.23 0.46 3.60
N VAL A 40 14.30 0.04 2.94
CA VAL A 40 15.50 -0.46 3.61
C VAL A 40 16.75 0.07 2.91
N GLY A 41 17.87 0.14 3.66
CA GLY A 41 19.17 0.39 3.06
C GLY A 41 19.59 -0.77 2.16
N LYS A 42 20.14 -0.46 1.00
CA LYS A 42 20.51 -1.45 -0.01
C LYS A 42 21.53 -2.47 0.51
N ASP A 43 22.51 -2.01 1.29
CA ASP A 43 23.62 -2.83 1.76
C ASP A 43 23.44 -3.33 3.20
N ALA A 44 22.42 -2.86 3.91
CA ALA A 44 22.17 -3.23 5.31
C ALA A 44 20.67 -3.24 5.59
N PRO A 45 19.92 -4.21 5.02
CA PRO A 45 18.45 -4.19 5.07
C PRO A 45 17.84 -4.35 6.47
N ASP A 46 18.61 -4.88 7.42
CA ASP A 46 18.11 -5.13 8.78
C ASP A 46 18.58 -4.08 9.79
N LYS A 47 19.29 -3.05 9.34
CA LYS A 47 19.80 -1.98 10.21
C LYS A 47 19.10 -0.67 9.94
N PRO A 48 18.87 0.19 10.98
CA PRO A 48 18.41 1.55 10.77
C PRO A 48 19.38 2.31 9.85
N HIS A 49 18.83 3.03 8.88
CA HIS A 49 19.61 3.80 7.92
C HIS A 49 19.20 5.27 8.02
N ARG A 50 20.20 6.16 8.18
CA ARG A 50 19.95 7.60 8.17
C ARG A 50 19.47 8.05 6.80
N GLY A 51 18.42 8.89 6.77
CA GLY A 51 17.87 9.40 5.53
C GLY A 51 16.88 8.48 4.86
N VAL A 52 16.66 7.26 5.37
CA VAL A 52 15.59 6.39 4.89
C VAL A 52 14.26 6.94 5.42
N PRO A 53 13.29 7.25 4.56
CA PRO A 53 11.96 7.59 5.03
C PRO A 53 11.37 6.40 5.78
N LYS A 54 10.58 6.67 6.81
CA LYS A 54 9.80 5.62 7.45
C LYS A 54 8.77 5.10 6.44
N GLY A 55 8.71 3.80 6.28
CA GLY A 55 7.72 3.21 5.41
C GLY A 55 7.66 1.71 5.59
N MET A 56 6.47 1.25 5.97
CA MET A 56 6.17 -0.17 6.09
C MET A 56 4.68 -0.38 5.90
N ILE A 57 4.34 -1.42 5.17
CA ILE A 57 2.98 -1.94 5.08
C ILE A 57 3.04 -3.44 5.33
N TYR A 58 2.17 -3.93 6.20
CA TYR A 58 1.98 -5.35 6.45
C TYR A 58 0.53 -5.72 6.17
N ALA A 59 0.34 -6.76 5.37
CA ALA A 59 -0.98 -7.23 4.98
C ALA A 59 -1.05 -8.75 5.10
N GLU A 60 -2.14 -9.25 5.66
CA GLU A 60 -2.38 -10.68 5.81
C GLU A 60 -3.30 -11.20 4.71
N HIS A 61 -3.02 -12.40 4.23
CA HIS A 61 -3.89 -13.06 3.27
C HIS A 61 -5.24 -13.37 3.90
N GLU A 62 -6.31 -12.94 3.22
CA GLU A 62 -7.68 -13.14 3.68
C GLU A 62 -8.53 -13.72 2.55
N GLN A 63 -8.78 -15.02 2.64
CA GLN A 63 -9.51 -15.76 1.61
C GLN A 63 -10.94 -15.23 1.43
N ASP A 64 -11.61 -14.87 2.52
CA ASP A 64 -13.00 -14.41 2.48
C ASP A 64 -13.16 -13.02 1.86
N CYS A 65 -12.08 -12.27 1.75
CA CYS A 65 -12.06 -10.93 1.16
C CYS A 65 -11.55 -10.99 -0.29
N ASN A 66 -12.24 -11.72 -1.17
CA ASN A 66 -11.85 -11.91 -2.57
C ASN A 66 -10.45 -12.54 -2.71
N ASN A 67 -10.02 -13.35 -1.75
CA ASN A 67 -8.68 -13.95 -1.74
C ASN A 67 -7.57 -12.88 -1.84
N SER A 68 -7.79 -11.73 -1.21
CA SER A 68 -6.89 -10.57 -1.21
C SER A 68 -6.00 -10.55 0.03
N TYR A 69 -5.20 -9.51 0.15
CA TYR A 69 -4.38 -9.22 1.34
C TYR A 69 -4.96 -8.02 2.08
N MET A 70 -5.29 -8.23 3.34
CA MET A 70 -5.87 -7.21 4.21
C MET A 70 -4.77 -6.43 4.91
N VAL A 71 -4.69 -5.13 4.67
CA VAL A 71 -3.70 -4.26 5.30
C VAL A 71 -4.07 -4.06 6.75
N ILE A 72 -3.27 -4.59 7.66
CA ILE A 72 -3.52 -4.49 9.09
C ILE A 72 -2.58 -3.53 9.80
N GLU A 73 -1.47 -3.17 9.18
CA GLU A 73 -0.53 -2.20 9.73
C GLU A 73 0.14 -1.44 8.60
N SER A 74 0.20 -0.13 8.71
CA SER A 74 0.97 0.71 7.80
C SER A 74 1.49 1.94 8.53
N GLU A 75 2.70 2.34 8.19
CA GLU A 75 3.35 3.54 8.69
C GLU A 75 4.17 4.15 7.55
N ALA A 76 4.06 5.45 7.37
CA ALA A 76 4.85 6.12 6.34
C ALA A 76 5.11 7.58 6.71
N THR A 77 6.33 8.03 6.41
CA THR A 77 6.63 9.45 6.36
C THR A 77 5.72 10.11 5.31
N SER A 78 5.28 11.33 5.57
CA SER A 78 4.37 12.07 4.70
C SER A 78 4.79 12.00 3.23
N GLY A 79 3.85 11.64 2.37
CA GLY A 79 4.05 11.51 0.92
C GLY A 79 4.49 10.12 0.45
N TRP A 80 4.96 9.25 1.34
CA TRP A 80 5.47 7.92 0.98
C TRP A 80 4.44 6.79 1.05
N GLY A 81 3.27 7.04 1.66
CA GLY A 81 2.22 6.03 1.78
C GLY A 81 1.74 5.45 0.45
N PRO A 82 1.41 6.30 -0.55
CA PRO A 82 0.94 5.79 -1.84
C PRO A 82 1.92 4.84 -2.52
N LEU A 83 3.22 5.10 -2.47
CA LEU A 83 4.22 4.20 -3.06
C LEU A 83 4.19 2.82 -2.41
N LEU A 84 4.11 2.75 -1.08
CA LEU A 84 4.03 1.47 -0.36
C LEU A 84 2.79 0.66 -0.75
N TYR A 85 1.64 1.31 -0.81
CA TYR A 85 0.39 0.67 -1.21
C TYR A 85 0.43 0.22 -2.67
N ASP A 86 0.98 1.05 -3.56
CA ASP A 86 1.18 0.69 -4.96
C ASP A 86 2.05 -0.57 -5.09
N ILE A 87 3.18 -0.61 -4.42
CA ILE A 87 4.08 -1.77 -4.47
C ILE A 87 3.43 -3.01 -3.86
N ALA A 88 2.68 -2.86 -2.78
CA ALA A 88 1.93 -3.98 -2.19
C ALA A 88 0.94 -4.58 -3.19
N MET A 89 0.16 -3.74 -3.87
CA MET A 89 -0.78 -4.19 -4.91
C MET A 89 -0.06 -4.89 -6.06
N GLU A 90 1.05 -4.33 -6.52
CA GLU A 90 1.84 -4.89 -7.62
C GLU A 90 2.47 -6.22 -7.24
N TYR A 91 2.96 -6.33 -6.00
CA TYR A 91 3.62 -7.54 -5.50
C TYR A 91 2.67 -8.73 -5.42
N VAL A 92 1.41 -8.50 -5.05
CA VAL A 92 0.42 -9.57 -4.91
C VAL A 92 -0.41 -9.78 -6.18
N TRP A 93 -0.20 -9.00 -7.23
CA TRP A 93 -0.94 -9.12 -8.47
C TRP A 93 -1.00 -10.58 -8.97
N PRO A 94 -2.12 -11.12 -9.43
CA PRO A 94 -3.41 -10.45 -9.68
C PRO A 94 -4.33 -10.35 -8.46
N LYS A 95 -3.93 -10.84 -7.30
CA LYS A 95 -4.66 -10.62 -6.07
C LYS A 95 -4.60 -9.15 -5.71
N GLY A 96 -5.54 -8.68 -4.92
CA GLY A 96 -5.57 -7.29 -4.51
C GLY A 96 -5.26 -7.11 -3.04
N ILE A 97 -5.35 -5.87 -2.60
CA ILE A 97 -5.30 -5.51 -1.18
C ILE A 97 -6.63 -4.89 -0.78
N THR A 98 -6.94 -4.93 0.49
CA THR A 98 -8.14 -4.29 1.05
C THR A 98 -7.80 -3.71 2.43
N SER A 99 -8.71 -2.86 2.95
CA SER A 99 -8.51 -2.25 4.26
C SER A 99 -8.76 -3.24 5.40
N ASP A 100 -8.21 -2.91 6.59
CA ASP A 100 -8.53 -3.63 7.83
C ASP A 100 -10.05 -3.67 8.05
N ARG A 101 -10.54 -4.76 8.63
CA ARG A 101 -11.95 -4.97 8.93
C ARG A 101 -12.36 -4.43 10.32
N GLU A 102 -11.42 -4.23 11.21
CA GLU A 102 -11.72 -3.78 12.59
C GLU A 102 -11.66 -2.26 12.72
N SER A 103 -10.59 -1.65 12.23
CA SER A 103 -10.40 -0.20 12.33
C SER A 103 -9.48 0.31 11.24
N VAL A 104 -9.70 1.55 10.84
CA VAL A 104 -8.85 2.23 9.85
C VAL A 104 -8.57 3.64 10.38
N SER A 105 -7.31 4.01 10.49
CA SER A 105 -6.91 5.34 10.95
C SER A 105 -7.40 6.43 9.98
N PRO A 106 -7.53 7.69 10.44
CA PRO A 106 -7.90 8.81 9.54
C PRO A 106 -6.98 8.95 8.33
N ASP A 107 -5.66 8.79 8.52
CA ASP A 107 -4.69 8.86 7.41
C ASP A 107 -4.90 7.72 6.42
N ALA A 108 -5.13 6.51 6.91
CA ALA A 108 -5.41 5.37 6.05
C ALA A 108 -6.74 5.53 5.31
N LYS A 109 -7.77 6.07 5.96
CA LYS A 109 -9.06 6.38 5.28
C LYS A 109 -8.85 7.34 4.12
N ALA A 110 -8.07 8.39 4.32
CA ALA A 110 -7.76 9.35 3.26
C ALA A 110 -7.06 8.67 2.08
N LEU A 111 -6.13 7.77 2.36
CA LEU A 111 -5.41 7.02 1.34
C LEU A 111 -6.33 6.06 0.58
N TRP A 112 -7.19 5.30 1.28
CA TRP A 112 -8.14 4.41 0.63
C TRP A 112 -9.15 5.19 -0.24
N ASN A 113 -9.63 6.33 0.22
CA ASN A 113 -10.53 7.19 -0.56
C ASN A 113 -9.81 7.76 -1.80
N TYR A 114 -8.54 8.06 -1.71
CA TYR A 114 -7.72 8.47 -2.84
C TYR A 114 -7.69 7.37 -3.92
N TYR A 115 -7.44 6.13 -3.53
CA TYR A 115 -7.47 5.00 -4.47
C TYR A 115 -8.88 4.78 -5.05
N LEU A 116 -9.90 4.91 -4.23
CA LEU A 116 -11.29 4.70 -4.66
C LEU A 116 -11.72 5.72 -5.71
N THR A 117 -11.34 6.99 -5.54
CA THR A 117 -11.91 8.09 -6.32
C THR A 117 -10.99 8.68 -7.39
N ARG A 118 -9.67 8.51 -7.26
CA ARG A 118 -8.69 9.23 -8.10
C ARG A 118 -7.74 8.37 -8.91
N ARG A 119 -7.52 7.13 -8.52
CA ARG A 119 -6.54 6.26 -9.18
C ARG A 119 -7.23 5.37 -10.21
N LYS A 120 -7.27 5.83 -11.45
CA LYS A 120 -7.87 5.10 -12.57
C LYS A 120 -7.08 3.86 -12.99
N ASP A 121 -5.78 3.84 -12.70
CA ASP A 121 -4.88 2.72 -12.95
C ASP A 121 -5.04 1.58 -11.94
N VAL A 122 -5.78 1.81 -10.85
CA VAL A 122 -6.09 0.82 -9.84
C VAL A 122 -7.48 0.28 -10.08
N LYS A 123 -7.57 -1.02 -10.33
CA LYS A 123 -8.84 -1.71 -10.52
C LYS A 123 -9.47 -2.03 -9.17
N LYS A 124 -10.77 -1.79 -9.04
CA LYS A 124 -11.54 -2.07 -7.83
C LYS A 124 -12.52 -3.20 -8.11
N LYS A 125 -12.56 -4.18 -7.22
CA LYS A 125 -13.53 -5.28 -7.28
C LYS A 125 -14.36 -5.28 -6.01
N ARG A 126 -15.69 -5.31 -6.15
CA ARG A 126 -16.59 -5.35 -4.99
C ARG A 126 -16.44 -6.68 -4.26
N ILE A 127 -16.38 -6.59 -2.94
CA ILE A 127 -16.39 -7.75 -2.05
C ILE A 127 -17.87 -8.13 -1.84
N THR A 128 -18.20 -9.38 -2.13
CA THR A 128 -19.57 -9.89 -2.00
C THR A 128 -19.74 -10.88 -0.86
N ASN A 129 -18.66 -11.43 -0.34
CA ASN A 129 -18.70 -12.37 0.78
C ASN A 129 -19.01 -11.64 2.08
N ARG A 130 -20.12 -11.96 2.69
CA ARG A 130 -20.59 -11.33 3.93
C ARG A 130 -19.64 -11.51 5.12
N SER A 131 -18.85 -12.56 5.12
CA SER A 131 -17.83 -12.78 6.16
C SER A 131 -16.72 -11.74 6.13
N CYS A 132 -16.52 -11.07 5.00
CA CYS A 132 -15.52 -10.03 4.84
C CYS A 132 -16.08 -8.61 4.97
N ILE A 133 -17.36 -8.40 4.72
CA ILE A 133 -17.94 -7.05 4.64
C ILE A 133 -18.07 -6.44 6.03
N TYR A 134 -17.45 -5.24 6.19
CA TYR A 134 -17.60 -4.38 7.36
C TYR A 134 -17.92 -2.98 6.91
N ASP A 135 -18.72 -2.27 7.71
CA ASP A 135 -19.16 -0.90 7.41
C ASP A 135 -18.17 0.12 7.98
N LEU A 136 -17.02 0.25 7.35
CA LEU A 136 -16.01 1.26 7.70
C LEU A 136 -15.99 2.44 6.73
N GLY A 137 -16.83 2.38 5.68
CA GLY A 137 -16.91 3.34 4.60
C GLY A 137 -16.91 2.63 3.25
N GLU A 138 -17.26 3.35 2.20
CA GLU A 138 -17.36 2.78 0.85
C GLU A 138 -16.05 2.13 0.41
N PHE A 139 -14.91 2.72 0.77
CA PHE A 139 -13.60 2.17 0.43
C PHE A 139 -13.41 0.73 0.91
N SER A 140 -14.05 0.35 2.03
CA SER A 140 -13.94 -1.00 2.60
C SER A 140 -14.73 -2.06 1.85
N GLU A 141 -15.56 -1.67 0.90
CA GLU A 141 -16.37 -2.59 0.10
C GLU A 141 -15.63 -3.19 -1.10
N PHE A 142 -14.37 -2.80 -1.30
CA PHE A 142 -13.60 -3.17 -2.49
C PHE A 142 -12.25 -3.78 -2.16
N THR A 143 -11.76 -4.61 -3.08
CA THR A 143 -10.34 -4.93 -3.19
C THR A 143 -9.73 -4.08 -4.30
N TYR A 144 -8.45 -3.75 -4.14
CA TYR A 144 -7.72 -2.82 -5.01
C TYR A 144 -6.57 -3.56 -5.68
N HIS A 145 -6.48 -3.43 -7.00
CA HIS A 145 -5.57 -4.21 -7.84
C HIS A 145 -4.77 -3.30 -8.76
N LYS A 146 -3.47 -3.53 -8.84
CA LYS A 146 -2.59 -2.75 -9.72
C LYS A 146 -1.59 -3.69 -10.39
N LYS A 147 -1.47 -3.60 -11.71
CA LYS A 147 -0.48 -4.35 -12.47
C LYS A 147 0.94 -3.96 -12.06
N PRO A 148 1.90 -4.89 -12.08
CA PRO A 148 3.26 -4.67 -11.57
C PRO A 148 4.16 -3.82 -12.48
N ARG A 149 3.71 -2.63 -12.85
CA ARG A 149 4.44 -1.73 -13.76
C ARG A 149 5.65 -1.09 -13.09
N THR A 150 5.51 -0.65 -11.84
CA THR A 150 6.59 0.00 -11.10
C THR A 150 7.68 -1.01 -10.76
N ILE A 151 7.30 -2.19 -10.31
CA ILE A 151 8.26 -3.28 -10.02
C ILE A 151 9.06 -3.63 -11.27
N ARG A 152 8.38 -3.77 -12.41
CA ARG A 152 9.03 -4.12 -13.68
C ARG A 152 9.92 -3.01 -14.22
N ALA A 153 9.55 -1.75 -14.01
CA ALA A 153 10.32 -0.61 -14.47
C ALA A 153 11.56 -0.32 -13.63
N HIS A 154 11.59 -0.78 -12.37
CA HIS A 154 12.66 -0.47 -11.42
C HIS A 154 13.17 -1.72 -10.69
N PRO A 155 13.71 -2.72 -11.41
CA PRO A 155 14.16 -3.96 -10.79
C PRO A 155 15.37 -3.79 -9.88
N ASP A 156 16.10 -2.71 -10.02
CA ASP A 156 17.25 -2.36 -9.18
C ASP A 156 16.86 -1.61 -7.89
N ARG A 157 15.64 -1.08 -7.84
CA ARG A 157 15.15 -0.28 -6.71
C ARG A 157 14.05 -0.99 -5.92
N ILE A 158 13.45 -2.03 -6.47
CA ILE A 158 12.40 -2.81 -5.82
C ILE A 158 12.84 -4.26 -5.80
N VAL A 159 13.11 -4.75 -4.59
CA VAL A 159 13.59 -6.12 -4.35
C VAL A 159 12.42 -6.97 -3.90
N THR A 160 12.18 -8.06 -4.59
CA THR A 160 11.06 -8.99 -4.30
C THR A 160 11.56 -10.36 -3.90
#